data_77df8172b9c6af73336633f555570b59
#
_entry.id   77df8172b9c6af73336633f555570b59
#
_cell.length_a   1.000
_cell.length_b   1.000
_cell.length_c   1.000
_cell.angle_alpha   90.00
_cell.angle_beta   90.00
_cell.angle_gamma   90.00
#
_symmetry.space_group_name_H-M   'P 1'
#
loop_
_entity.id
_entity.type
_entity.pdbx_description
1 polymer ?
#
loop_
_entity_poly.entity_id
_entity_poly.type
_entity_poly.pdbx_seq_one_letter_code
_entity_poly.pdbx_strand_id
1 'polypeptide(L)'
;EIDYNIAETLKEKIEKNYNSLKDYNLEVNISKYSAFDINNLSTAYIFLLGKEDKILETSKILTNNSRLSFAYNNSYLDLGVIFGLSITSKVDILLNIEALKNSKIELQNSIFSVVKIR
;
A
#
# COMPACT_ATOMS: atom_id res chain seq x y z
N GLU A 1 9.56 15.32 -4.79
CA GLU A 1 10.95 15.10 -4.35
C GLU A 1 11.01 14.58 -2.90
N ILE A 2 10.24 15.20 -2.00
CA ILE A 2 10.11 14.70 -0.62
C ILE A 2 9.56 13.28 -0.63
N ASP A 3 8.55 13.02 -1.45
CA ASP A 3 7.94 11.69 -1.57
C ASP A 3 8.92 10.67 -2.15
N TYR A 4 9.76 11.09 -3.08
CA TYR A 4 10.80 10.22 -3.63
C TYR A 4 11.80 9.83 -2.56
N ASN A 5 12.20 10.77 -1.71
CA ASN A 5 13.12 10.50 -0.62
C ASN A 5 12.52 9.55 0.42
N ILE A 6 11.22 9.69 0.71
CA ILE A 6 10.51 8.78 1.60
C ILE A 6 10.48 7.37 0.97
N ALA A 7 10.20 7.28 -0.33
CA ALA A 7 10.17 6.01 -1.03
C ALA A 7 11.54 5.32 -1.01
N GLU A 8 12.63 6.07 -1.23
CA GLU A 8 13.98 5.52 -1.16
C GLU A 8 14.32 5.00 0.23
N THR A 9 13.98 5.76 1.28
CA THR A 9 14.20 5.36 2.66
C THR A 9 13.44 4.07 2.98
N LEU A 10 12.19 4.00 2.56
CA LEU A 10 11.36 2.82 2.77
C LEU A 10 11.92 1.61 2.04
N LYS A 11 12.35 1.79 0.79
CA LYS A 11 12.97 0.73 0.01
C LYS A 11 14.21 0.18 0.71
N GLU A 12 15.11 1.06 1.16
CA GLU A 12 16.32 0.65 1.86
C GLU A 12 16.01 -0.15 3.12
N LYS A 13 15.05 0.31 3.91
CA LYS A 13 14.67 -0.38 5.16
C LYS A 13 14.07 -1.75 4.89
N ILE A 14 13.23 -1.87 3.89
CA ILE A 14 12.60 -3.15 3.55
C ILE A 14 13.66 -4.12 3.03
N GLU A 15 14.49 -3.70 2.10
CA GLU A 15 15.52 -4.56 1.52
C GLU A 15 16.59 -4.96 2.53
N LYS A 16 16.92 -4.08 3.46
CA LYS A 16 17.93 -4.36 4.49
C LYS A 16 17.40 -5.33 5.56
N ASN A 17 16.17 -5.13 6.03
CA ASN A 17 15.62 -5.87 7.17
C ASN A 17 14.77 -7.06 6.78
N TYR A 18 14.25 -7.06 5.56
CA TYR A 18 13.32 -8.07 5.07
C TYR A 18 13.67 -8.50 3.65
N ASN A 19 14.97 -8.74 3.39
CA ASN A 19 15.43 -9.08 2.06
C ASN A 19 14.90 -10.41 1.54
N SER A 20 14.35 -11.23 2.44
CA SER A 20 13.69 -12.46 2.05
C SER A 20 12.52 -12.74 2.99
N LEU A 21 11.49 -13.39 2.47
CA LEU A 21 10.34 -13.83 3.24
C LEU A 21 10.13 -15.30 2.91
N LYS A 22 10.39 -16.19 3.90
CA LYS A 22 10.42 -17.64 3.67
C LYS A 22 11.44 -17.94 2.57
N ASP A 23 11.01 -18.50 1.45
CA ASP A 23 11.88 -18.87 0.33
C ASP A 23 11.87 -17.83 -0.79
N TYR A 24 11.26 -16.66 -0.55
CA TYR A 24 11.14 -15.62 -1.56
C TYR A 24 11.99 -14.42 -1.21
N ASN A 25 12.70 -13.90 -2.20
CA ASN A 25 13.43 -12.64 -2.06
C ASN A 25 12.44 -11.49 -2.21
N LEU A 26 12.59 -10.47 -1.35
CA LEU A 26 11.81 -9.25 -1.47
C LEU A 26 12.55 -8.26 -2.36
N GLU A 27 11.85 -7.75 -3.33
CA GLU A 27 12.34 -6.74 -4.24
C GLU A 27 11.42 -5.53 -4.17
N VAL A 28 12.01 -4.34 -3.98
CA VAL A 28 11.26 -3.09 -3.90
C VAL A 28 11.66 -2.20 -5.06
N ASN A 29 10.69 -1.78 -5.84
CA ASN A 29 10.89 -0.90 -6.97
C ASN A 29 10.18 0.42 -6.74
N ILE A 30 10.83 1.53 -7.10
CA ILE A 30 10.24 2.87 -7.03
C ILE A 30 9.84 3.26 -8.45
N SER A 31 8.59 3.71 -8.58
CA SER A 31 8.07 4.13 -9.88
C SER A 31 7.32 5.45 -9.73
N LYS A 32 7.41 6.30 -10.75
CA LYS A 32 6.63 7.53 -10.81
C LYS A 32 5.22 7.22 -11.32
N TYR A 33 4.25 8.04 -10.91
CA TYR A 33 2.89 7.91 -11.40
C TYR A 33 2.80 8.02 -12.93
N SER A 34 3.65 8.83 -13.53
CA SER A 34 3.68 8.99 -14.99
C SER A 34 4.09 7.71 -15.73
N ALA A 35 4.79 6.82 -15.04
CA ALA A 35 5.22 5.52 -15.59
C ALA A 35 4.30 4.38 -15.17
N PHE A 36 3.24 4.66 -14.43
CA PHE A 36 2.33 3.63 -13.93
C PHE A 36 1.50 3.04 -15.06
N ASP A 37 1.51 1.72 -15.17
CA ASP A 37 0.68 0.98 -16.12
C ASP A 37 0.26 -0.32 -15.46
N ILE A 38 -1.03 -0.44 -15.17
CA ILE A 38 -1.57 -1.62 -14.50
C ILE A 38 -1.38 -2.89 -15.31
N ASN A 39 -1.34 -2.79 -16.63
CA ASN A 39 -1.19 -3.95 -17.49
C ASN A 39 0.20 -4.57 -17.40
N ASN A 40 1.20 -3.77 -17.02
CA ASN A 40 2.57 -4.23 -16.86
C ASN A 40 2.96 -4.44 -15.40
N LEU A 41 2.01 -4.25 -14.48
CA LEU A 41 2.27 -4.35 -13.05
C LEU A 41 2.19 -5.81 -12.59
N SER A 42 3.33 -6.38 -12.20
CA SER A 42 3.39 -7.73 -11.66
C SER A 42 3.33 -7.75 -10.12
N THR A 43 3.40 -6.59 -9.50
CA THR A 43 3.48 -6.44 -8.05
C THR A 43 2.11 -6.59 -7.40
N ALA A 44 2.03 -7.35 -6.30
CA ALA A 44 0.79 -7.53 -5.55
C ALA A 44 0.58 -6.46 -4.48
N TYR A 45 1.65 -5.89 -3.96
CA TYR A 45 1.62 -4.94 -2.84
C TYR A 45 2.19 -3.62 -3.31
N ILE A 46 1.39 -2.56 -3.25
CA ILE A 46 1.79 -1.26 -3.77
C ILE A 46 1.63 -0.21 -2.68
N PHE A 47 2.73 0.50 -2.40
CA PHE A 47 2.74 1.63 -1.48
C PHE A 47 2.54 2.92 -2.27
N LEU A 48 1.55 3.70 -1.88
CA LEU A 48 1.23 4.95 -2.55
C LEU A 48 1.75 6.14 -1.75
N LEU A 49 2.45 7.02 -2.41
CA LEU A 49 2.98 8.26 -1.86
C LEU A 49 2.68 9.39 -2.84
N GLY A 50 2.56 10.60 -2.32
CA GLY A 50 2.45 11.77 -3.18
C GLY A 50 1.16 12.55 -3.01
N LYS A 51 0.74 13.19 -4.07
CA LYS A 51 -0.42 14.08 -4.06
C LYS A 51 -1.72 13.30 -4.00
N GLU A 52 -2.71 13.90 -3.32
CA GLU A 52 -4.00 13.25 -3.08
C GLU A 52 -4.72 12.86 -4.37
N ASP A 53 -4.68 13.71 -5.40
CA ASP A 53 -5.32 13.42 -6.68
C ASP A 53 -4.72 12.18 -7.34
N LYS A 54 -3.40 12.02 -7.26
CA LYS A 54 -2.70 10.87 -7.81
C LYS A 54 -3.00 9.60 -7.01
N ILE A 55 -3.07 9.72 -5.70
CA ILE A 55 -3.42 8.59 -4.83
C ILE A 55 -4.86 8.13 -5.11
N LEU A 56 -5.79 9.07 -5.21
CA LEU A 56 -7.18 8.77 -5.49
C LEU A 56 -7.34 8.02 -6.82
N GLU A 57 -6.73 8.54 -7.86
CA GLU A 57 -6.80 7.93 -9.20
C GLU A 57 -6.17 6.54 -9.22
N THR A 58 -4.97 6.42 -8.68
CA THR A 58 -4.22 5.18 -8.71
C THR A 58 -4.85 4.10 -7.82
N SER A 59 -5.34 4.48 -6.64
CA SER A 59 -5.98 3.52 -5.73
C SER A 59 -7.24 2.90 -6.35
N LYS A 60 -8.00 3.67 -7.13
CA LYS A 60 -9.16 3.13 -7.84
C LYS A 60 -8.76 2.08 -8.86
N ILE A 61 -7.70 2.36 -9.63
CA ILE A 61 -7.21 1.41 -10.63
C ILE A 61 -6.71 0.14 -9.96
N LEU A 62 -5.95 0.27 -8.87
CA LEU A 62 -5.44 -0.88 -8.14
C LEU A 62 -6.56 -1.73 -7.57
N THR A 63 -7.54 -1.11 -6.92
CA THR A 63 -8.68 -1.81 -6.34
C THR A 63 -9.48 -2.56 -7.42
N ASN A 64 -9.73 -1.91 -8.55
CA ASN A 64 -10.47 -2.53 -9.65
C ASN A 64 -9.72 -3.69 -10.31
N ASN A 65 -8.41 -3.78 -10.07
CA ASN A 65 -7.57 -4.85 -10.61
C ASN A 65 -7.07 -5.80 -9.52
N SER A 66 -7.72 -5.79 -8.36
CA SER A 66 -7.46 -6.70 -7.25
C SER A 66 -6.00 -6.62 -6.74
N ARG A 67 -5.50 -5.40 -6.60
CA ARG A 67 -4.18 -5.13 -6.03
C ARG A 67 -4.33 -4.50 -4.65
N LEU A 68 -3.49 -4.93 -3.71
CA LEU A 68 -3.47 -4.34 -2.38
C LEU A 68 -2.72 -3.03 -2.40
N SER A 69 -3.33 -2.00 -1.82
CA SER A 69 -2.72 -0.69 -1.72
C SER A 69 -2.50 -0.30 -0.26
N PHE A 70 -1.38 0.36 0.00
CA PHE A 70 -0.95 0.76 1.33
C PHE A 70 -0.55 2.23 1.30
N ALA A 71 -0.78 2.93 2.39
CA ALA A 71 -0.27 4.28 2.58
C ALA A 71 0.16 4.48 4.03
N TYR A 72 1.10 5.36 4.24
CA TYR A 72 1.63 5.64 5.58
C TYR A 72 0.80 6.64 6.36
N ASN A 73 -0.27 7.17 5.77
CA ASN A 73 -1.13 8.18 6.39
C ASN A 73 -2.57 7.68 6.35
N ASN A 74 -3.22 7.65 7.50
CA ASN A 74 -4.60 7.14 7.60
C ASN A 74 -5.61 7.97 6.82
N SER A 75 -5.33 9.25 6.57
CA SER A 75 -6.23 10.10 5.77
C SER A 75 -6.35 9.60 4.32
N TYR A 76 -5.37 8.86 3.83
CA TYR A 76 -5.41 8.32 2.47
C TYR A 76 -6.44 7.19 2.31
N LEU A 77 -6.95 6.64 3.41
CA LEU A 77 -8.07 5.69 3.33
C LEU A 77 -9.31 6.34 2.70
N ASP A 78 -9.52 7.62 2.94
CA ASP A 78 -10.63 8.35 2.33
C ASP A 78 -10.46 8.51 0.81
N LEU A 79 -9.26 8.29 0.32
CA LEU A 79 -8.95 8.32 -1.12
C LEU A 79 -9.05 6.94 -1.77
N GLY A 80 -9.42 5.91 -1.01
CA GLY A 80 -9.64 4.58 -1.55
C GLY A 80 -8.50 3.59 -1.34
N VAL A 81 -7.46 3.96 -0.60
CA VAL A 81 -6.37 3.04 -0.24
C VAL A 81 -6.91 2.00 0.73
N ILE A 82 -6.49 0.74 0.57
CA ILE A 82 -7.03 -0.36 1.38
C ILE A 82 -6.47 -0.32 2.80
N PHE A 83 -5.16 -0.20 2.94
CA PHE A 83 -4.51 -0.16 4.26
C PHE A 83 -3.83 1.17 4.50
N GLY A 84 -3.98 1.68 5.71
CA GLY A 84 -3.29 2.88 6.15
C GLY A 84 -2.63 2.67 7.50
N LEU A 85 -1.65 3.51 7.81
CA LEU A 85 -0.99 3.51 9.09
C LEU A 85 -1.44 4.73 9.89
N SER A 86 -1.71 4.53 11.16
CA SER A 86 -1.91 5.62 12.11
C SER A 86 -0.80 5.53 13.15
N ILE A 87 0.02 6.57 13.22
CA ILE A 87 1.16 6.61 14.13
C ILE A 87 0.92 7.69 15.17
N THR A 88 0.70 7.27 16.41
CA THR A 88 0.55 8.14 17.55
C THR A 88 1.54 7.67 18.62
N SER A 89 1.09 7.32 19.81
CA SER A 89 1.94 6.66 20.82
C SER A 89 2.27 5.22 20.40
N LYS A 90 1.48 4.67 19.49
CA LYS A 90 1.69 3.32 18.94
C LYS A 90 1.34 3.35 17.45
N VAL A 91 1.68 2.27 16.76
CA VAL A 91 1.35 2.09 15.34
C VAL A 91 0.09 1.24 15.23
N ASP A 92 -0.94 1.79 14.60
CA ASP A 92 -2.16 1.04 14.27
C ASP A 92 -2.23 0.87 12.76
N ILE A 93 -2.68 -0.30 12.34
CA ILE A 93 -2.95 -0.59 10.93
C ILE A 93 -4.46 -0.45 10.73
N LEU A 94 -4.85 0.45 9.86
CA LEU A 94 -6.26 0.70 9.56
C LEU A 94 -6.64 0.03 8.25
N LEU A 95 -7.84 -0.51 8.20
CA LEU A 95 -8.38 -1.19 7.02
C LEU A 95 -9.63 -0.45 6.53
N ASN A 96 -9.62 -0.07 5.25
CA ASN A 96 -10.79 0.42 4.56
C ASN A 96 -11.58 -0.80 4.04
N ILE A 97 -12.60 -1.19 4.78
CA ILE A 97 -13.35 -2.41 4.49
C ILE A 97 -14.11 -2.31 3.16
N GLU A 98 -14.59 -1.12 2.81
CA GLU A 98 -15.29 -0.91 1.55
C GLU A 98 -14.35 -1.09 0.36
N ALA A 99 -13.16 -0.51 0.43
CA ALA A 99 -12.15 -0.68 -0.62
C ALA A 99 -11.73 -2.15 -0.75
N LEU A 100 -11.58 -2.85 0.37
CA LEU A 100 -11.25 -4.27 0.36
C LEU A 100 -12.34 -5.07 -0.35
N LYS A 101 -13.61 -4.81 -0.03
CA LYS A 101 -14.73 -5.50 -0.69
C LYS A 101 -14.74 -5.23 -2.19
N ASN A 102 -14.48 -3.98 -2.59
CA ASN A 102 -14.46 -3.61 -4.01
C ASN A 102 -13.30 -4.27 -4.76
N SER A 103 -12.21 -4.57 -4.06
CA SER A 103 -11.06 -5.24 -4.68
C SER A 103 -11.30 -6.72 -4.94
N LYS A 104 -12.27 -7.32 -4.27
CA LYS A 104 -12.58 -8.75 -4.31
C LYS A 104 -11.42 -9.63 -3.82
N ILE A 105 -10.48 -9.04 -3.09
CA ILE A 105 -9.37 -9.78 -2.48
C ILE A 105 -9.87 -10.39 -1.18
N GLU A 106 -9.56 -11.66 -0.95
CA GLU A 106 -9.85 -12.33 0.31
C GLU A 106 -8.59 -12.33 1.18
N LEU A 107 -8.74 -11.89 2.43
CA LEU A 107 -7.67 -11.91 3.41
C LEU A 107 -7.90 -13.03 4.41
N GLN A 108 -6.81 -13.57 4.95
CA GLN A 108 -6.91 -14.55 6.02
C GLN A 108 -7.53 -13.89 7.26
N ASN A 109 -8.34 -14.65 7.99
CA ASN A 109 -9.04 -14.15 9.17
C ASN A 109 -8.08 -13.57 10.24
N SER A 110 -6.87 -14.11 10.34
CA SER A 110 -5.87 -13.62 11.29
C SER A 110 -5.51 -12.14 11.10
N ILE A 111 -5.65 -11.63 9.87
CA ILE A 111 -5.39 -10.20 9.58
C ILE A 111 -6.36 -9.31 10.35
N PHE A 112 -7.62 -9.73 10.47
CA PHE A 112 -8.65 -8.91 11.12
C PHE A 112 -8.43 -8.75 12.62
N SER A 113 -7.57 -9.57 13.23
CA SER A 113 -7.23 -9.41 14.64
C SER A 113 -6.18 -8.33 14.90
N VAL A 114 -5.44 -7.89 13.86
CA VAL A 114 -4.35 -6.91 14.00
C VAL A 114 -4.67 -5.57 13.34
N VAL A 115 -5.78 -5.46 12.61
CA VAL A 115 -6.19 -4.23 11.95
C VAL A 115 -7.39 -3.61 12.66
N LYS A 116 -7.54 -2.28 12.51
CA LYS A 116 -8.73 -1.56 12.94
C LYS A 116 -9.55 -1.25 11.69
N ILE A 117 -10.83 -1.56 11.75
CA ILE A 117 -11.75 -1.26 10.66
C ILE A 117 -12.13 0.21 10.72
N ARG A 118 -12.07 0.84 9.59
CA ARG A 118 -12.51 2.21 9.46
C ARG A 118 -13.84 2.31 8.75
#